data_4cd48714290f508b363de08cb89b80dd
#
_entry.id   4cd48714290f508b363de08cb89b80dd
#
_cell.length_a   1.000
_cell.length_b   1.000
_cell.length_c   1.000
_cell.angle_alpha   90.00
_cell.angle_beta   90.00
_cell.angle_gamma   90.00
#
_symmetry.space_group_name_H-M   'P 1'
#
loop_
_entity.id
_entity.type
_entity.pdbx_description
1 polymer ?
#
loop_
_entity_poly.entity_id
_entity_poly.type
_entity_poly.pdbx_seq_one_letter_code
_entity_poly.pdbx_strand_id
1 'polypeptide(L)'
;MTLALALAVMVVQVPPCWAIDNPDAPNLLAAFQARAQPLEERRSAASGGPGQAQAARAYAAFLEAELNQAYQGLLPQLARPARTALVLSQRQWLRFRDAEGAFIDRQWVAHDFGSSAALSCAEYRAELVRQRVLSLLAYRQSVPPIGR
;
A
#
# COMPACT_ATOMS: atom_id res chain seq x y z
N MET A 1 -21.59 25.85 -46.49
CA MET A 1 -20.72 24.64 -46.54
C MET A 1 -19.82 24.70 -45.32
N THR A 2 -20.21 23.99 -44.27
CA THR A 2 -19.46 23.90 -43.00
C THR A 2 -18.74 22.58 -42.95
N LEU A 3 -17.40 22.60 -43.01
CA LEU A 3 -16.54 21.45 -42.91
C LEU A 3 -16.39 21.06 -41.42
N ALA A 4 -16.96 19.96 -41.00
CA ALA A 4 -16.74 19.40 -39.66
C ALA A 4 -15.45 18.57 -39.66
N LEU A 5 -14.43 19.05 -38.94
CA LEU A 5 -13.17 18.33 -38.73
C LEU A 5 -13.36 17.32 -37.61
N ALA A 6 -13.47 16.05 -37.99
CA ALA A 6 -13.52 14.96 -37.02
C ALA A 6 -12.10 14.65 -36.48
N LEU A 7 -11.83 14.98 -35.21
CA LEU A 7 -10.58 14.63 -34.53
C LEU A 7 -10.67 13.15 -34.07
N ALA A 8 -9.99 12.24 -34.78
CA ALA A 8 -9.86 10.86 -34.37
C ALA A 8 -8.85 10.76 -33.22
N VAL A 9 -9.34 10.58 -32.01
CA VAL A 9 -8.49 10.27 -30.86
C VAL A 9 -8.04 8.80 -30.98
N MET A 10 -6.78 8.59 -31.36
CA MET A 10 -6.16 7.27 -31.29
C MET A 10 -5.92 6.93 -29.83
N VAL A 11 -6.76 6.10 -29.25
CA VAL A 11 -6.50 5.48 -27.94
C VAL A 11 -5.41 4.44 -28.14
N VAL A 12 -4.17 4.76 -27.78
CA VAL A 12 -3.10 3.78 -27.70
C VAL A 12 -3.43 2.84 -26.51
N GLN A 13 -3.92 1.66 -26.83
CA GLN A 13 -4.09 0.59 -25.86
C GLN A 13 -2.70 0.06 -25.50
N VAL A 14 -2.15 0.52 -24.38
CA VAL A 14 -0.98 -0.10 -23.77
C VAL A 14 -1.46 -1.46 -23.24
N PRO A 15 -0.95 -2.60 -23.75
CA PRO A 15 -1.31 -3.89 -23.16
C PRO A 15 -0.89 -3.87 -21.68
N PRO A 16 -1.73 -4.34 -20.75
CA PRO A 16 -1.34 -4.48 -19.36
C PRO A 16 -0.11 -5.39 -19.33
N CYS A 17 0.94 -4.92 -18.63
CA CYS A 17 2.14 -5.72 -18.38
C CYS A 17 1.76 -6.82 -17.38
N TRP A 18 1.16 -7.90 -17.88
CA TRP A 18 0.84 -9.06 -17.08
C TRP A 18 2.15 -9.70 -16.64
N ALA A 19 2.36 -9.76 -15.33
CA ALA A 19 3.36 -10.66 -14.79
C ALA A 19 3.11 -12.06 -15.35
N ILE A 20 4.16 -12.74 -15.78
CA ILE A 20 4.08 -14.16 -16.15
C ILE A 20 3.56 -14.86 -14.91
N ASP A 21 2.32 -15.32 -14.97
CA ASP A 21 1.66 -16.04 -13.88
C ASP A 21 2.37 -17.40 -13.78
N ASN A 22 3.26 -17.50 -12.80
CA ASN A 22 3.86 -18.79 -12.47
C ASN A 22 2.97 -19.48 -11.44
N PRO A 23 2.19 -20.52 -11.85
CA PRO A 23 1.24 -21.19 -10.95
C PRO A 23 1.91 -21.81 -9.72
N ASP A 24 3.21 -22.08 -9.78
CA ASP A 24 4.00 -22.63 -8.66
C ASP A 24 4.60 -21.54 -7.75
N ALA A 25 4.47 -20.26 -8.12
CA ALA A 25 4.97 -19.16 -7.30
C ALA A 25 4.04 -18.90 -6.11
N PRO A 26 4.61 -18.66 -4.90
CA PRO A 26 3.79 -18.31 -3.74
C PRO A 26 2.98 -17.04 -4.02
N ASN A 27 1.67 -17.08 -3.80
CA ASN A 27 0.82 -15.89 -3.89
C ASN A 27 1.03 -15.01 -2.66
N LEU A 28 1.97 -14.07 -2.75
CA LEU A 28 2.36 -13.19 -1.64
C LEU A 28 1.22 -12.26 -1.21
N LEU A 29 0.37 -11.84 -2.14
CA LEU A 29 -0.78 -10.99 -1.85
C LEU A 29 -1.85 -11.75 -1.06
N ALA A 30 -2.19 -12.97 -1.47
CA ALA A 30 -3.13 -13.82 -0.75
C ALA A 30 -2.58 -14.19 0.65
N ALA A 31 -1.29 -14.50 0.76
CA ALA A 31 -0.65 -14.76 2.05
C ALA A 31 -0.68 -13.54 2.98
N PHE A 32 -0.47 -12.33 2.47
CA PHE A 32 -0.63 -11.09 3.23
C PHE A 32 -2.07 -10.92 3.71
N GLN A 33 -3.05 -11.08 2.81
CA GLN A 33 -4.47 -10.94 3.15
C GLN A 33 -4.89 -11.92 4.25
N ALA A 34 -4.46 -13.19 4.17
CA ALA A 34 -4.75 -14.18 5.20
C ALA A 34 -4.18 -13.81 6.58
N ARG A 35 -3.01 -13.15 6.64
CA ARG A 35 -2.44 -12.64 7.91
C ARG A 35 -3.12 -11.36 8.39
N ALA A 36 -3.58 -10.51 7.49
CA ALA A 36 -4.26 -9.23 7.81
C ALA A 36 -5.68 -9.47 8.33
N GLN A 37 -6.40 -10.43 7.75
CA GLN A 37 -7.81 -10.69 8.01
C GLN A 37 -8.20 -10.75 9.50
N PRO A 38 -7.54 -11.52 10.37
CA PRO A 38 -7.94 -11.60 11.78
C PRO A 38 -7.75 -10.28 12.53
N LEU A 39 -6.84 -9.41 12.08
CA LEU A 39 -6.64 -8.08 12.66
C LEU A 39 -7.68 -7.08 12.15
N GLU A 40 -8.07 -7.19 10.88
CA GLU A 40 -9.15 -6.41 10.28
C GLU A 40 -10.51 -6.76 10.93
N GLU A 41 -10.77 -8.04 11.16
CA GLU A 41 -11.96 -8.52 11.87
C GLU A 41 -12.02 -7.99 13.31
N ARG A 42 -10.90 -8.05 14.06
CA ARG A 42 -10.82 -7.49 15.41
C ARG A 42 -11.07 -5.98 15.42
N ARG A 43 -10.51 -5.25 14.43
CA ARG A 43 -10.72 -3.81 14.29
C ARG A 43 -12.18 -3.47 14.00
N SER A 44 -12.84 -4.25 13.13
CA SER A 44 -14.25 -4.07 12.77
C SER A 44 -15.21 -4.46 13.92
N ALA A 45 -14.85 -5.48 14.70
CA ALA A 45 -15.64 -5.93 15.84
C ALA A 45 -15.48 -5.05 17.09
N ALA A 46 -14.38 -4.29 17.19
CA ALA A 46 -14.11 -3.43 18.33
C ALA A 46 -15.04 -2.22 18.34
N SER A 47 -15.89 -2.14 19.35
CA SER A 47 -16.85 -1.03 19.54
C SER A 47 -16.35 -0.08 20.64
N GLY A 48 -15.95 1.13 20.22
CA GLY A 48 -15.69 2.27 21.12
C GLY A 48 -14.47 2.17 22.03
N GLY A 49 -13.99 3.31 22.47
CA GLY A 49 -13.04 3.48 23.56
C GLY A 49 -11.67 2.78 23.42
N PRO A 50 -11.13 2.28 24.54
CA PRO A 50 -9.76 1.73 24.57
C PRO A 50 -9.56 0.50 23.69
N GLY A 51 -10.59 -0.36 23.54
CA GLY A 51 -10.50 -1.58 22.73
C GLY A 51 -10.31 -1.28 21.25
N GLN A 52 -11.03 -0.31 20.73
CA GLN A 52 -10.93 0.13 19.34
C GLN A 52 -9.54 0.76 19.05
N ALA A 53 -9.06 1.61 19.97
CA ALA A 53 -7.73 2.20 19.85
C ALA A 53 -6.62 1.13 19.92
N GLN A 54 -6.79 0.09 20.73
CA GLN A 54 -5.85 -1.03 20.80
C GLN A 54 -5.85 -1.85 19.51
N ALA A 55 -7.01 -2.16 18.96
CA ALA A 55 -7.13 -2.89 17.70
C ALA A 55 -6.50 -2.10 16.53
N ALA A 56 -6.75 -0.78 16.45
CA ALA A 56 -6.13 0.08 15.45
C ALA A 56 -4.61 0.11 15.56
N ARG A 57 -4.04 0.22 16.78
CA ARG A 57 -2.60 0.17 17.00
C ARG A 57 -1.99 -1.18 16.63
N ALA A 58 -2.67 -2.28 16.96
CA ALA A 58 -2.19 -3.63 16.60
C ALA A 58 -2.14 -3.81 15.08
N TYR A 59 -3.16 -3.34 14.36
CA TYR A 59 -3.18 -3.39 12.92
C TYR A 59 -2.10 -2.51 12.28
N ALA A 60 -1.90 -1.29 12.77
CA ALA A 60 -0.83 -0.42 12.30
C ALA A 60 0.56 -1.04 12.51
N ALA A 61 0.83 -1.62 13.68
CA ALA A 61 2.09 -2.31 13.97
C ALA A 61 2.32 -3.52 13.03
N PHE A 62 1.27 -4.28 12.74
CA PHE A 62 1.33 -5.37 11.76
C PHE A 62 1.69 -4.85 10.37
N LEU A 63 1.05 -3.78 9.90
CA LEU A 63 1.34 -3.20 8.58
C LEU A 63 2.77 -2.68 8.46
N GLU A 64 3.32 -2.05 9.50
CA GLU A 64 4.73 -1.61 9.51
C GLU A 64 5.70 -2.80 9.45
N ALA A 65 5.41 -3.90 10.14
CA ALA A 65 6.20 -5.12 10.05
C ALA A 65 6.15 -5.73 8.63
N GLU A 66 4.95 -5.83 8.04
CA GLU A 66 4.76 -6.33 6.66
C GLU A 66 5.45 -5.42 5.62
N LEU A 67 5.40 -4.09 5.81
CA LEU A 67 6.10 -3.13 4.97
C LEU A 67 7.60 -3.39 4.95
N ASN A 68 8.19 -3.53 6.13
CA ASN A 68 9.62 -3.82 6.25
C ASN A 68 9.97 -5.17 5.64
N GLN A 69 9.17 -6.21 5.90
CA GLN A 69 9.38 -7.54 5.36
C GLN A 69 9.27 -7.57 3.82
N ALA A 70 8.27 -6.91 3.26
CA ALA A 70 8.08 -6.81 1.81
C ALA A 70 9.27 -6.08 1.14
N TYR A 71 9.69 -4.94 1.71
CA TYR A 71 10.82 -4.17 1.22
C TYR A 71 12.14 -4.95 1.29
N GLN A 72 12.47 -5.52 2.45
CA GLN A 72 13.69 -6.30 2.63
C GLN A 72 13.71 -7.56 1.77
N GLY A 73 12.56 -8.19 1.57
CA GLY A 73 12.44 -9.37 0.73
C GLY A 73 12.55 -9.09 -0.77
N LEU A 74 12.25 -7.86 -1.22
CA LEU A 74 12.37 -7.44 -2.62
C LEU A 74 13.82 -7.06 -2.97
N LEU A 75 14.55 -6.41 -2.07
CA LEU A 75 15.90 -5.88 -2.33
C LEU A 75 16.88 -6.90 -2.94
N PRO A 76 17.03 -8.14 -2.41
CA PRO A 76 17.97 -9.11 -2.95
C PRO A 76 17.57 -9.67 -4.32
N GLN A 77 16.31 -9.52 -4.72
CA GLN A 77 15.80 -10.00 -6.01
C GLN A 77 16.06 -9.03 -7.16
N LEU A 78 16.56 -7.82 -6.85
CA LEU A 78 16.77 -6.77 -7.84
C LEU A 78 18.23 -6.66 -8.26
N ALA A 79 18.46 -6.47 -9.55
CA ALA A 79 19.74 -6.04 -10.07
C ALA A 79 20.14 -4.66 -9.50
N ARG A 80 21.43 -4.35 -9.46
CA ARG A 80 21.96 -3.16 -8.81
C ARG A 80 21.27 -1.84 -9.21
N PRO A 81 20.99 -1.54 -10.49
CA PRO A 81 20.32 -0.30 -10.87
C PRO A 81 18.89 -0.21 -10.30
N ALA A 82 18.10 -1.29 -10.41
CA ALA A 82 16.74 -1.35 -9.90
C ALA A 82 16.71 -1.28 -8.37
N ARG A 83 17.66 -1.92 -7.69
CA ARG A 83 17.82 -1.83 -6.23
C ARG A 83 18.06 -0.39 -5.77
N THR A 84 18.96 0.33 -6.45
CA THR A 84 19.22 1.75 -6.14
C THR A 84 17.95 2.60 -6.34
N ALA A 85 17.23 2.38 -7.43
CA ALA A 85 15.98 3.07 -7.70
C ALA A 85 14.90 2.77 -6.65
N LEU A 86 14.78 1.50 -6.21
CA LEU A 86 13.84 1.12 -5.13
C LEU A 86 14.18 1.82 -3.80
N VAL A 87 15.47 1.89 -3.44
CA VAL A 87 15.91 2.61 -2.23
C VAL A 87 15.50 4.08 -2.28
N LEU A 88 15.70 4.74 -3.42
CA LEU A 88 15.28 6.13 -3.61
C LEU A 88 13.76 6.27 -3.56
N SER A 89 13.02 5.39 -4.23
CA SER A 89 11.57 5.35 -4.20
C SER A 89 11.03 5.19 -2.77
N GLN A 90 11.61 4.27 -1.98
CA GLN A 90 11.20 4.07 -0.58
C GLN A 90 11.47 5.30 0.29
N ARG A 91 12.60 5.99 0.10
CA ARG A 91 12.89 7.25 0.80
C ARG A 91 11.90 8.36 0.47
N GLN A 92 11.51 8.50 -0.79
CA GLN A 92 10.51 9.50 -1.21
C GLN A 92 9.13 9.14 -0.68
N TRP A 93 8.78 7.85 -0.69
CA TRP A 93 7.51 7.40 -0.13
C TRP A 93 7.43 7.68 1.38
N LEU A 94 8.49 7.48 2.14
CA LEU A 94 8.53 7.83 3.57
C LEU A 94 8.27 9.32 3.79
N ARG A 95 8.88 10.20 2.99
CA ARG A 95 8.62 11.65 3.06
C ARG A 95 7.17 11.99 2.71
N PHE A 96 6.62 11.36 1.68
CA PHE A 96 5.22 11.51 1.30
C PHE A 96 4.30 11.06 2.45
N ARG A 97 4.53 9.88 3.03
CA ARG A 97 3.76 9.35 4.16
C ARG A 97 3.76 10.32 5.34
N ASP A 98 4.92 10.88 5.67
CA ASP A 98 5.05 11.82 6.80
C ASP A 98 4.31 13.13 6.52
N ALA A 99 4.37 13.65 5.30
CA ALA A 99 3.64 14.85 4.87
C ALA A 99 2.11 14.62 4.87
N GLU A 100 1.67 13.47 4.33
CA GLU A 100 0.26 13.08 4.33
C GLU A 100 -0.26 12.86 5.74
N GLY A 101 0.54 12.23 6.62
CA GLY A 101 0.21 12.10 8.03
C GLY A 101 0.02 13.46 8.72
N ALA A 102 0.85 14.44 8.41
CA ALA A 102 0.72 15.79 8.95
C ALA A 102 -0.55 16.51 8.42
N PHE A 103 -0.96 16.25 7.18
CA PHE A 103 -2.23 16.73 6.63
C PHE A 103 -3.42 16.07 7.35
N ILE A 104 -3.39 14.74 7.49
CA ILE A 104 -4.44 13.98 8.18
C ILE A 104 -4.65 14.51 9.60
N ASP A 105 -3.60 14.74 10.37
CA ASP A 105 -3.69 15.27 11.75
C ASP A 105 -4.31 16.67 11.83
N ARG A 106 -4.10 17.50 10.81
CA ARG A 106 -4.69 18.84 10.76
C ARG A 106 -6.12 18.85 10.28
N GLN A 107 -6.50 17.91 9.42
CA GLN A 107 -7.83 17.84 8.84
C GLN A 107 -8.84 17.20 9.81
N TRP A 108 -8.48 16.08 10.45
CA TRP A 108 -9.39 15.35 11.33
C TRP A 108 -9.08 15.68 12.79
N VAL A 109 -9.52 16.85 13.23
CA VAL A 109 -9.36 17.33 14.60
C VAL A 109 -10.58 17.04 15.46
N ALA A 110 -10.36 16.82 16.77
CA ALA A 110 -11.44 16.49 17.70
C ALA A 110 -12.51 17.61 17.81
N HIS A 111 -12.14 18.86 17.52
CA HIS A 111 -13.09 19.97 17.51
C HIS A 111 -14.20 19.78 16.46
N ASP A 112 -13.86 19.27 15.28
CA ASP A 112 -14.81 19.15 14.16
C ASP A 112 -15.44 17.75 14.08
N PHE A 113 -14.72 16.71 14.49
CA PHE A 113 -15.11 15.30 14.31
C PHE A 113 -15.31 14.56 15.65
N GLY A 114 -15.17 15.24 16.78
CA GLY A 114 -15.37 14.64 18.10
C GLY A 114 -14.40 13.47 18.38
N SER A 115 -14.91 12.47 19.11
CA SER A 115 -14.12 11.28 19.50
C SER A 115 -13.72 10.37 18.34
N SER A 116 -14.34 10.49 17.16
CA SER A 116 -14.02 9.69 15.98
C SER A 116 -12.76 10.19 15.23
N ALA A 117 -12.32 11.43 15.47
CA ALA A 117 -11.16 12.03 14.80
C ALA A 117 -9.91 11.13 14.89
N ALA A 118 -9.57 10.68 16.08
CA ALA A 118 -8.38 9.85 16.31
C ALA A 118 -8.45 8.51 15.57
N LEU A 119 -9.64 7.91 15.48
CA LEU A 119 -9.84 6.67 14.75
C LEU A 119 -9.69 6.91 13.25
N SER A 120 -10.34 7.96 12.71
CA SER A 120 -10.23 8.33 11.30
C SER A 120 -8.77 8.58 10.89
N CYS A 121 -8.01 9.32 11.71
CA CYS A 121 -6.57 9.51 11.48
C CYS A 121 -5.81 8.18 11.44
N ALA A 122 -6.09 7.27 12.36
CA ALA A 122 -5.44 5.97 12.40
C ALA A 122 -5.77 5.13 11.17
N GLU A 123 -7.01 5.17 10.69
CA GLU A 123 -7.47 4.43 9.51
C GLU A 123 -6.82 4.95 8.22
N TYR A 124 -6.82 6.26 7.99
CA TYR A 124 -6.16 6.85 6.82
C TYR A 124 -4.66 6.55 6.79
N ARG A 125 -3.98 6.65 7.94
CA ARG A 125 -2.56 6.31 8.03
C ARG A 125 -2.28 4.84 7.77
N ALA A 126 -3.11 3.94 8.31
CA ALA A 126 -3.01 2.51 8.07
C ALA A 126 -3.18 2.18 6.58
N GLU A 127 -4.15 2.82 5.91
CA GLU A 127 -4.38 2.59 4.48
C GLU A 127 -3.18 3.03 3.61
N LEU A 128 -2.53 4.15 3.92
CA LEU A 128 -1.30 4.57 3.23
C LEU A 128 -0.21 3.47 3.30
N VAL A 129 0.00 2.91 4.49
CA VAL A 129 0.99 1.85 4.68
C VAL A 129 0.57 0.58 3.96
N ARG A 130 -0.72 0.18 4.07
CA ARG A 130 -1.27 -1.00 3.41
C ARG A 130 -1.08 -0.96 1.89
N GLN A 131 -1.36 0.18 1.25
CA GLN A 131 -1.15 0.38 -0.18
C GLN A 131 0.33 0.17 -0.58
N ARG A 132 1.26 0.64 0.23
CA ARG A 132 2.69 0.44 -0.03
C ARG A 132 3.11 -1.02 0.13
N VAL A 133 2.60 -1.72 1.13
CA VAL A 133 2.82 -3.17 1.31
C VAL A 133 2.37 -3.93 0.07
N LEU A 134 1.13 -3.70 -0.39
CA LEU A 134 0.58 -4.35 -1.58
C LEU A 134 1.43 -4.09 -2.83
N SER A 135 1.88 -2.84 -3.03
CA SER A 135 2.75 -2.48 -4.15
C SER A 135 4.09 -3.24 -4.12
N LEU A 136 4.74 -3.31 -2.95
CA LEU A 136 6.02 -4.01 -2.80
C LEU A 136 5.87 -5.53 -2.97
N LEU A 137 4.78 -6.12 -2.48
CA LEU A 137 4.48 -7.54 -2.67
C LEU A 137 4.20 -7.86 -4.14
N ALA A 138 3.43 -7.00 -4.83
CA ALA A 138 3.17 -7.14 -6.26
C ALA A 138 4.48 -7.07 -7.08
N TYR A 139 5.37 -6.12 -6.78
CA TYR A 139 6.69 -6.06 -7.41
C TYR A 139 7.50 -7.33 -7.15
N ARG A 140 7.52 -7.79 -5.89
CA ARG A 140 8.25 -9.01 -5.53
C ARG A 140 7.72 -10.25 -6.24
N GLN A 141 6.42 -10.34 -6.46
CA GLN A 141 5.79 -11.45 -7.17
C GLN A 141 6.06 -11.41 -8.68
N SER A 142 6.23 -10.21 -9.26
CA SER A 142 6.47 -10.01 -10.70
C SER A 142 7.93 -10.03 -11.11
N VAL A 143 8.89 -9.93 -10.17
CA VAL A 143 10.32 -9.99 -10.49
C VAL A 143 10.72 -11.45 -10.77
N PRO A 144 11.24 -11.77 -11.98
CA PRO A 144 11.74 -13.09 -12.24
C PRO A 144 12.92 -13.40 -11.31
N PRO A 145 13.10 -14.65 -10.87
CA PRO A 145 14.27 -15.01 -10.06
C PRO A 145 15.54 -14.67 -10.83
N ILE A 146 16.48 -13.96 -10.16
CA ILE A 146 17.79 -13.66 -10.74
C ILE A 146 18.43 -15.01 -11.08
N GLY A 147 18.69 -15.23 -12.36
CA GLY A 147 19.04 -16.50 -12.94
C GLY A 147 20.07 -17.30 -12.13
N ARG A 148 19.80 -18.58 -12.05
CA ARG A 148 20.76 -19.60 -11.66
C ARG A 148 21.78 -19.77 -12.79
#